data_a9cc58b19908b8cc7cfd8fdacd75c6e6
#
_entry.id   a9cc58b19908b8cc7cfd8fdacd75c6e6
#
_cell.length_a   1.000
_cell.length_b   1.000
_cell.length_c   1.000
_cell.angle_alpha   90.00
_cell.angle_beta   90.00
_cell.angle_gamma   90.00
#
_symmetry.space_group_name_H-M   'P 1'
#
loop_
_entity.id
_entity.type
_entity.pdbx_description
1 polymer ?
#
loop_
_entity_poly.entity_id
_entity_poly.type
_entity_poly.pdbx_seq_one_letter_code
_entity_poly.pdbx_strand_id
1 'polypeptide(L)'
;EQARALVEAGADAIIIETQTSLEEIGLAIEAAKEAGAPCVVASLAYDLSADKSFYVTMMGVMPEKAAEFIEEKGADIVALNCGTGMDMNGAAKVVKIYRENCKLPTMAQPNAGLPVLENAKAVYKQLPADMALGVPAVLAAGGNIIGSCCGSTPDHTRAIRKAVDEFNQKK
;
A
#
# COMPACT_ATOMS: atom_id res chain seq x y z
N GLU A 1 -9.46 -13.25 16.85
CA GLU A 1 -10.94 -13.22 16.75
C GLU A 1 -11.38 -12.58 15.42
N GLN A 2 -10.98 -11.34 15.11
CA GLN A 2 -11.39 -10.61 13.90
C GLN A 2 -11.04 -11.37 12.61
N ALA A 3 -9.81 -11.84 12.45
CA ALA A 3 -9.39 -12.59 11.27
C ALA A 3 -10.22 -13.87 11.08
N ARG A 4 -10.49 -14.59 12.17
CA ARG A 4 -11.31 -15.81 12.13
C ARG A 4 -12.74 -15.52 11.65
N ALA A 5 -13.38 -14.48 12.17
CA ALA A 5 -14.72 -14.09 11.74
C ALA A 5 -14.79 -13.75 10.24
N LEU A 6 -13.79 -13.07 9.71
CA LEU A 6 -13.71 -12.75 8.29
C LEU A 6 -13.52 -13.99 7.42
N VAL A 7 -12.63 -14.91 7.83
CA VAL A 7 -12.40 -16.18 7.12
C VAL A 7 -13.65 -17.06 7.14
N GLU A 8 -14.30 -17.21 8.31
CA GLU A 8 -15.56 -17.98 8.45
C GLU A 8 -16.69 -17.36 7.61
N ALA A 9 -16.69 -16.05 7.41
CA ALA A 9 -17.64 -15.37 6.52
C ALA A 9 -17.30 -15.51 5.02
N GLY A 10 -16.18 -16.17 4.66
CA GLY A 10 -15.81 -16.46 3.28
C GLY A 10 -14.96 -15.38 2.61
N ALA A 11 -14.17 -14.62 3.37
CA ALA A 11 -13.23 -13.68 2.77
C ALA A 11 -12.12 -14.41 2.00
N ASP A 12 -11.84 -13.96 0.76
CA ASP A 12 -10.78 -14.54 -0.10
C ASP A 12 -9.37 -14.06 0.30
N ALA A 13 -9.29 -12.94 1.02
CA ALA A 13 -8.04 -12.39 1.52
C ALA A 13 -8.27 -11.57 2.79
N ILE A 14 -7.23 -11.51 3.64
CA ILE A 14 -7.17 -10.60 4.79
C ILE A 14 -6.13 -9.54 4.51
N ILE A 15 -6.54 -8.28 4.54
CA ILE A 15 -5.63 -7.13 4.44
C ILE A 15 -5.39 -6.57 5.85
N ILE A 16 -4.13 -6.61 6.27
CA ILE A 16 -3.65 -5.98 7.51
C ILE A 16 -3.14 -4.61 7.13
N GLU A 17 -3.97 -3.58 7.31
CA GLU A 17 -3.78 -2.27 6.68
C GLU A 17 -3.34 -1.19 7.66
N THR A 18 -2.53 -0.23 7.17
CA THR A 18 -2.08 0.97 7.91
C THR A 18 -1.26 0.64 9.16
N GLN A 19 -0.42 -0.38 9.07
CA GLN A 19 0.46 -0.74 10.18
C GLN A 19 1.72 0.14 10.20
N THR A 20 2.31 0.32 11.37
CA THR A 20 3.52 1.15 11.55
C THR A 20 4.63 0.45 12.32
N SER A 21 4.32 -0.68 12.98
CA SER A 21 5.22 -1.47 13.81
C SER A 21 5.40 -2.88 13.25
N LEU A 22 6.63 -3.39 13.26
CA LEU A 22 6.92 -4.78 12.86
C LEU A 22 6.33 -5.77 13.84
N GLU A 23 6.31 -5.46 15.13
CA GLU A 23 5.75 -6.34 16.15
C GLU A 23 4.25 -6.54 15.95
N GLU A 24 3.50 -5.44 15.76
CA GLU A 24 2.05 -5.49 15.57
C GLU A 24 1.67 -6.20 14.27
N ILE A 25 2.31 -5.84 13.15
CA ILE A 25 2.00 -6.48 11.87
C ILE A 25 2.39 -7.97 11.88
N GLY A 26 3.48 -8.33 12.57
CA GLY A 26 3.90 -9.72 12.72
C GLY A 26 2.86 -10.57 13.45
N LEU A 27 2.34 -10.09 14.58
CA LEU A 27 1.26 -10.76 15.32
C LEU A 27 -0.03 -10.85 14.49
N ALA A 28 -0.34 -9.81 13.72
CA ALA A 28 -1.53 -9.82 12.87
C ALA A 28 -1.41 -10.81 11.69
N ILE A 29 -0.21 -10.95 11.09
CA ILE A 29 0.07 -11.97 10.06
C ILE A 29 -0.10 -13.37 10.65
N GLU A 30 0.50 -13.64 11.80
CA GLU A 30 0.37 -14.93 12.51
C GLU A 30 -1.10 -15.24 12.79
N ALA A 31 -1.85 -14.30 13.34
CA ALA A 31 -3.27 -14.47 13.63
C ALA A 31 -4.12 -14.72 12.37
N ALA A 32 -3.83 -14.08 11.25
CA ALA A 32 -4.51 -14.31 9.98
C ALA A 32 -4.21 -15.72 9.43
N LYS A 33 -2.95 -16.15 9.49
CA LYS A 33 -2.53 -17.51 9.10
C LYS A 33 -3.17 -18.58 9.99
N GLU A 34 -3.16 -18.39 11.30
CA GLU A 34 -3.83 -19.31 12.25
C GLU A 34 -5.33 -19.41 12.02
N ALA A 35 -5.97 -18.33 11.57
CA ALA A 35 -7.38 -18.32 11.19
C ALA A 35 -7.66 -19.03 9.86
N GLY A 36 -6.63 -19.43 9.11
CA GLY A 36 -6.77 -20.10 7.81
C GLY A 36 -7.06 -19.13 6.66
N ALA A 37 -6.59 -17.87 6.75
CA ALA A 37 -6.77 -16.89 5.65
C ALA A 37 -6.17 -17.42 4.34
N PRO A 38 -6.93 -17.44 3.23
CA PRO A 38 -6.44 -17.92 1.93
C PRO A 38 -5.30 -17.09 1.36
N CYS A 39 -5.30 -15.79 1.66
CA CYS A 39 -4.26 -14.83 1.28
C CYS A 39 -4.11 -13.76 2.35
N VAL A 40 -2.89 -13.42 2.72
CA VAL A 40 -2.57 -12.38 3.72
C VAL A 40 -1.78 -11.26 3.05
N VAL A 41 -2.37 -10.07 3.03
CA VAL A 41 -1.73 -8.83 2.54
C VAL A 41 -1.29 -8.01 3.75
N ALA A 42 0.00 -7.73 3.85
CA ALA A 42 0.58 -6.96 4.96
C ALA A 42 0.99 -5.56 4.47
N SER A 43 0.29 -4.52 4.96
CA SER A 43 0.41 -3.14 4.48
C SER A 43 0.85 -2.17 5.57
N LEU A 44 1.96 -1.47 5.33
CA LEU A 44 2.46 -0.42 6.21
C LEU A 44 2.20 0.98 5.64
N ALA A 45 2.04 1.94 6.58
CA ALA A 45 1.94 3.35 6.26
C ALA A 45 3.30 4.02 6.48
N TYR A 46 3.80 4.75 5.46
CA TYR A 46 5.08 5.44 5.52
C TYR A 46 4.91 6.94 5.32
N ASP A 47 5.63 7.69 6.12
CA ASP A 47 5.77 9.13 5.97
C ASP A 47 7.08 9.47 5.25
N LEU A 48 7.03 10.47 4.39
CA LEU A 48 8.23 11.06 3.79
C LEU A 48 8.97 11.86 4.87
N SER A 49 10.27 11.61 5.04
CA SER A 49 11.12 12.34 5.97
C SER A 49 11.08 13.86 5.75
N ALA A 50 11.37 14.64 6.78
CA ALA A 50 11.31 16.09 6.73
C ALA A 50 12.25 16.70 5.66
N ASP A 51 13.40 16.07 5.43
CA ASP A 51 14.36 16.41 4.36
C ASP A 51 14.02 15.80 2.99
N LYS A 52 12.92 15.04 2.91
CA LYS A 52 12.41 14.36 1.71
C LYS A 52 13.34 13.31 1.10
N SER A 53 14.26 12.76 1.88
CA SER A 53 15.28 11.82 1.40
C SER A 53 14.85 10.36 1.44
N PHE A 54 13.97 9.96 2.37
CA PHE A 54 13.53 8.58 2.56
C PHE A 54 12.10 8.49 3.10
N TYR A 55 11.55 7.28 3.05
CA TYR A 55 10.25 6.93 3.66
C TYR A 55 10.47 6.07 4.89
N VAL A 56 9.69 6.31 5.94
CA VAL A 56 9.78 5.60 7.21
C VAL A 56 8.41 5.56 7.88
N THR A 57 8.08 4.49 8.60
CA THR A 57 6.84 4.47 9.40
C THR A 57 6.98 5.39 10.63
N MET A 58 5.87 5.74 11.25
CA MET A 58 5.85 6.51 12.52
C MET A 58 6.69 5.83 13.61
N MET A 59 6.83 4.51 13.59
CA MET A 59 7.65 3.74 14.54
C MET A 59 9.10 3.55 14.09
N GLY A 60 9.54 4.24 13.04
CA GLY A 60 10.93 4.20 12.57
C GLY A 60 11.28 2.99 11.70
N VAL A 61 10.31 2.27 11.16
CA VAL A 61 10.54 1.11 10.31
C VAL A 61 10.79 1.57 8.87
N MET A 62 11.95 1.20 8.32
CA MET A 62 12.30 1.44 6.93
C MET A 62 11.68 0.39 6.00
N PRO A 63 11.35 0.75 4.73
CA PRO A 63 10.72 -0.18 3.78
C PRO A 63 11.52 -1.46 3.53
N GLU A 64 12.86 -1.39 3.50
CA GLU A 64 13.74 -2.54 3.34
C GLU A 64 13.50 -3.58 4.43
N LYS A 65 13.52 -3.12 5.68
CA LYS A 65 13.29 -3.98 6.85
C LYS A 65 11.89 -4.55 6.91
N ALA A 66 10.91 -3.75 6.50
CA ALA A 66 9.53 -4.20 6.43
C ALA A 66 9.36 -5.32 5.39
N ALA A 67 9.96 -5.18 4.20
CA ALA A 67 9.88 -6.18 3.14
C ALA A 67 10.46 -7.54 3.57
N GLU A 68 11.68 -7.54 4.13
CA GLU A 68 12.34 -8.73 4.67
C GLU A 68 11.49 -9.41 5.75
N PHE A 69 11.02 -8.63 6.72
CA PHE A 69 10.24 -9.14 7.85
C PHE A 69 8.89 -9.73 7.44
N ILE A 70 8.17 -9.06 6.54
CA ILE A 70 6.86 -9.51 6.06
C ILE A 70 6.98 -10.84 5.28
N GLU A 71 8.03 -10.97 4.45
CA GLU A 71 8.33 -12.22 3.76
C GLU A 71 8.69 -13.34 4.75
N GLU A 72 9.53 -13.05 5.75
CA GLU A 72 9.90 -14.01 6.81
C GLU A 72 8.67 -14.48 7.61
N LYS A 73 7.74 -13.57 7.91
CA LYS A 73 6.48 -13.89 8.60
C LYS A 73 5.48 -14.67 7.75
N GLY A 74 5.75 -14.85 6.46
CA GLY A 74 4.96 -15.68 5.57
C GLY A 74 3.68 -15.01 5.09
N ALA A 75 3.61 -13.69 4.99
CA ALA A 75 2.56 -13.03 4.24
C ALA A 75 2.65 -13.37 2.75
N ASP A 76 1.56 -13.22 2.03
CA ASP A 76 1.49 -13.54 0.60
C ASP A 76 1.76 -12.32 -0.28
N ILE A 77 1.50 -11.12 0.22
CA ILE A 77 1.68 -9.85 -0.48
C ILE A 77 2.24 -8.81 0.50
N VAL A 78 3.32 -8.12 0.10
CA VAL A 78 3.79 -6.93 0.80
C VAL A 78 3.15 -5.68 0.22
N ALA A 79 2.64 -4.81 1.09
CA ALA A 79 1.86 -3.66 0.65
C ALA A 79 2.26 -2.36 1.35
N LEU A 80 1.85 -1.25 0.74
CA LEU A 80 1.90 0.07 1.35
C LEU A 80 0.58 0.82 1.12
N ASN A 81 0.22 1.64 2.08
CA ASN A 81 -0.92 2.55 1.95
C ASN A 81 -0.71 3.79 2.81
N CYS A 82 -1.43 4.87 2.50
CA CYS A 82 -1.47 6.06 3.34
C CYS A 82 -0.08 6.70 3.62
N GLY A 83 -0.03 7.60 4.61
CA GLY A 83 1.19 8.31 5.02
C GLY A 83 1.38 9.68 4.34
N THR A 84 2.21 10.50 4.96
CA THR A 84 2.52 11.84 4.47
C THR A 84 3.44 11.79 3.26
N GLY A 85 3.07 12.45 2.16
CA GLY A 85 3.86 12.40 0.92
C GLY A 85 3.77 11.07 0.17
N MET A 86 2.83 10.20 0.54
CA MET A 86 2.56 8.94 -0.14
C MET A 86 1.54 9.15 -1.26
N ASP A 87 2.00 9.75 -2.34
CA ASP A 87 1.33 9.79 -3.65
C ASP A 87 1.84 8.64 -4.55
N MET A 88 1.43 8.63 -5.83
CA MET A 88 1.88 7.59 -6.77
C MET A 88 3.40 7.57 -6.98
N ASN A 89 4.08 8.72 -6.91
CA ASN A 89 5.54 8.77 -7.04
C ASN A 89 6.23 8.24 -5.79
N GLY A 90 5.69 8.55 -4.61
CA GLY A 90 6.13 7.97 -3.34
C GLY A 90 5.95 6.45 -3.34
N ALA A 91 4.78 5.99 -3.75
CA ALA A 91 4.49 4.56 -3.87
C ALA A 91 5.46 3.85 -4.82
N ALA A 92 5.78 4.44 -5.98
CA ALA A 92 6.76 3.85 -6.91
C ALA A 92 8.15 3.68 -6.27
N LYS A 93 8.59 4.64 -5.45
CA LYS A 93 9.88 4.54 -4.73
C LYS A 93 9.87 3.40 -3.72
N VAL A 94 8.82 3.30 -2.90
CA VAL A 94 8.71 2.25 -1.88
C VAL A 94 8.53 0.87 -2.53
N VAL A 95 7.72 0.75 -3.58
CA VAL A 95 7.57 -0.50 -4.37
C VAL A 95 8.92 -0.97 -4.92
N LYS A 96 9.75 -0.05 -5.45
CA LYS A 96 11.09 -0.40 -5.92
C LYS A 96 11.93 -1.00 -4.78
N ILE A 97 11.91 -0.38 -3.60
CA ILE A 97 12.64 -0.89 -2.43
C ILE A 97 12.12 -2.29 -2.04
N TYR A 98 10.82 -2.51 -2.02
CA TYR A 98 10.24 -3.82 -1.74
C TYR A 98 10.74 -4.88 -2.72
N ARG A 99 10.75 -4.56 -4.04
CA ARG A 99 11.23 -5.49 -5.08
C ARG A 99 12.72 -5.84 -4.98
N GLU A 100 13.52 -4.94 -4.40
CA GLU A 100 14.96 -5.16 -4.16
C GLU A 100 15.22 -6.01 -2.92
N ASN A 101 14.27 -6.08 -1.97
CA ASN A 101 14.46 -6.70 -0.65
C ASN A 101 13.55 -7.90 -0.35
N CYS A 102 12.57 -8.21 -1.20
CA CYS A 102 11.75 -9.44 -1.06
C CYS A 102 11.25 -9.94 -2.42
N LYS A 103 10.74 -11.17 -2.43
CA LYS A 103 10.21 -11.85 -3.63
C LYS A 103 8.68 -11.76 -3.73
N LEU A 104 8.02 -11.30 -2.69
CA LEU A 104 6.56 -11.23 -2.65
C LEU A 104 6.00 -10.30 -3.72
N PRO A 105 4.79 -10.58 -4.25
CA PRO A 105 4.03 -9.58 -4.99
C PRO A 105 3.84 -8.32 -4.16
N THR A 106 3.77 -7.17 -4.83
CA THR A 106 3.64 -5.87 -4.17
C THR A 106 2.28 -5.23 -4.44
N MET A 107 1.70 -4.59 -3.43
CA MET A 107 0.47 -3.80 -3.56
C MET A 107 0.72 -2.36 -3.10
N ALA A 108 0.21 -1.38 -3.85
CA ALA A 108 0.35 0.03 -3.55
C ALA A 108 -1.01 0.73 -3.55
N GLN A 109 -1.34 1.41 -2.44
CA GLN A 109 -2.57 2.16 -2.24
C GLN A 109 -2.26 3.60 -1.76
N PRO A 110 -1.69 4.45 -2.63
CA PRO A 110 -1.35 5.83 -2.27
C PRO A 110 -2.58 6.71 -2.07
N ASN A 111 -2.37 7.86 -1.42
CA ASN A 111 -3.39 8.88 -1.22
C ASN A 111 -3.64 9.68 -2.51
N ALA A 112 -4.82 10.30 -2.62
CA ALA A 112 -5.14 11.27 -3.66
C ALA A 112 -4.49 12.65 -3.34
N GLY A 113 -3.15 12.67 -3.25
CA GLY A 113 -2.35 13.80 -2.85
C GLY A 113 -2.31 14.07 -1.34
N LEU A 114 -1.82 15.24 -0.97
CA LEU A 114 -1.81 15.70 0.43
C LEU A 114 -3.12 16.43 0.75
N PRO A 115 -3.72 16.19 1.93
CA PRO A 115 -4.87 16.96 2.36
C PRO A 115 -4.47 18.41 2.67
N VAL A 116 -5.35 19.34 2.33
CA VAL A 116 -5.29 20.73 2.79
C VAL A 116 -6.44 20.98 3.76
N LEU A 117 -6.22 21.82 4.75
CA LEU A 117 -7.26 22.16 5.72
C LEU A 117 -8.10 23.33 5.16
N GLU A 118 -9.37 23.07 4.85
CA GLU A 118 -10.34 24.05 4.41
C GLU A 118 -11.56 24.03 5.33
N ASN A 119 -11.88 25.15 5.97
CA ASN A 119 -13.01 25.25 6.93
C ASN A 119 -12.98 24.14 8.00
N ALA A 120 -11.81 23.87 8.58
CA ALA A 120 -11.58 22.82 9.57
C ALA A 120 -11.85 21.37 9.06
N LYS A 121 -11.87 21.15 7.75
CA LYS A 121 -12.01 19.84 7.12
C LYS A 121 -10.80 19.52 6.25
N ALA A 122 -10.34 18.27 6.28
CA ALA A 122 -9.32 17.79 5.37
C ALA A 122 -9.92 17.62 3.96
N VAL A 123 -9.37 18.33 2.98
CA VAL A 123 -9.79 18.28 1.58
C VAL A 123 -8.63 17.78 0.72
N TYR A 124 -8.87 16.74 -0.04
CA TYR A 124 -7.92 16.20 -1.02
C TYR A 124 -8.22 16.79 -2.40
N LYS A 125 -7.18 17.32 -3.07
CA LYS A 125 -7.35 18.07 -4.33
C LYS A 125 -6.82 17.34 -5.56
N GLN A 126 -6.16 16.21 -5.40
CA GLN A 126 -5.67 15.46 -6.57
C GLN A 126 -6.86 14.83 -7.29
N LEU A 127 -6.99 15.16 -8.57
CA LEU A 127 -8.06 14.65 -9.42
C LEU A 127 -7.76 13.21 -9.89
N PRO A 128 -8.79 12.44 -10.30
CA PRO A 128 -8.61 11.08 -10.83
C PRO A 128 -7.60 10.98 -11.97
N ALA A 129 -7.63 11.94 -12.92
CA ALA A 129 -6.70 11.98 -14.04
C ALA A 129 -5.26 12.21 -13.59
N ASP A 130 -5.05 13.10 -12.62
CA ASP A 130 -3.71 13.41 -12.10
C ASP A 130 -3.11 12.21 -11.36
N MET A 131 -3.93 11.51 -10.58
CA MET A 131 -3.49 10.31 -9.89
C MET A 131 -3.10 9.20 -10.88
N ALA A 132 -3.89 9.02 -11.94
CA ALA A 132 -3.65 8.02 -12.98
C ALA A 132 -2.33 8.23 -13.74
N LEU A 133 -1.85 9.47 -13.88
CA LEU A 133 -0.55 9.77 -14.52
C LEU A 133 0.65 9.10 -13.84
N GLY A 134 0.55 8.81 -12.54
CA GLY A 134 1.62 8.15 -11.79
C GLY A 134 1.60 6.61 -11.86
N VAL A 135 0.51 6.00 -12.35
CA VAL A 135 0.36 4.53 -12.42
C VAL A 135 1.49 3.84 -13.19
N PRO A 136 1.92 4.34 -14.38
CA PRO A 136 3.03 3.71 -15.10
C PRO A 136 4.33 3.64 -14.31
N ALA A 137 4.62 4.63 -13.45
CA ALA A 137 5.81 4.62 -12.61
C ALA A 137 5.76 3.50 -11.55
N VAL A 138 4.61 3.28 -10.92
CA VAL A 138 4.41 2.20 -9.95
C VAL A 138 4.55 0.83 -10.63
N LEU A 139 3.96 0.65 -11.83
CA LEU A 139 4.06 -0.58 -12.60
C LEU A 139 5.50 -0.86 -13.07
N ALA A 140 6.21 0.19 -13.52
CA ALA A 140 7.62 0.08 -13.93
C ALA A 140 8.55 -0.24 -12.75
N ALA A 141 8.21 0.21 -11.54
CA ALA A 141 8.91 -0.15 -10.31
C ALA A 141 8.67 -1.60 -9.86
N GLY A 142 7.73 -2.32 -10.49
CA GLY A 142 7.39 -3.71 -10.19
C GLY A 142 6.13 -3.89 -9.36
N GLY A 143 5.26 -2.86 -9.28
CA GLY A 143 3.94 -2.96 -8.65
C GLY A 143 3.05 -3.98 -9.35
N ASN A 144 2.43 -4.87 -8.59
CA ASN A 144 1.55 -5.91 -9.10
C ASN A 144 0.06 -5.54 -8.93
N ILE A 145 -0.27 -4.93 -7.82
CA ILE A 145 -1.63 -4.49 -7.47
C ILE A 145 -1.58 -3.00 -7.16
N ILE A 146 -2.46 -2.22 -7.79
CA ILE A 146 -2.55 -0.77 -7.56
C ILE A 146 -3.97 -0.41 -7.16
N GLY A 147 -4.10 0.26 -6.06
CA GLY A 147 -5.33 0.84 -5.55
C GLY A 147 -5.13 2.29 -5.15
N SER A 148 -5.90 2.72 -4.18
CA SER A 148 -5.82 4.07 -3.62
C SER A 148 -6.33 4.09 -2.18
N CYS A 149 -5.93 5.11 -1.43
CA CYS A 149 -6.29 5.31 -0.03
C CYS A 149 -7.01 6.65 0.17
N CYS A 150 -6.61 7.44 1.16
CA CYS A 150 -7.30 8.65 1.57
C CYS A 150 -7.52 9.66 0.43
N GLY A 151 -8.71 10.27 0.43
CA GLY A 151 -9.12 11.27 -0.56
C GLY A 151 -9.56 10.73 -1.90
N SER A 152 -9.43 9.42 -2.15
CA SER A 152 -9.86 8.82 -3.41
C SER A 152 -11.38 8.52 -3.43
N THR A 153 -11.89 8.43 -4.64
CA THR A 153 -13.30 8.12 -4.96
C THR A 153 -13.36 6.99 -5.98
N PRO A 154 -14.52 6.42 -6.28
CA PRO A 154 -14.66 5.44 -7.35
C PRO A 154 -14.14 5.91 -8.71
N ASP A 155 -14.15 7.23 -8.98
CA ASP A 155 -13.59 7.78 -10.22
C ASP A 155 -12.06 7.68 -10.27
N HIS A 156 -11.37 7.82 -9.13
CA HIS A 156 -9.93 7.55 -9.03
C HIS A 156 -9.63 6.08 -9.37
N THR A 157 -10.39 5.14 -8.81
CA THR A 157 -10.22 3.71 -9.10
C THR A 157 -10.44 3.41 -10.59
N ARG A 158 -11.45 4.01 -11.23
CA ARG A 158 -11.68 3.86 -12.69
C ARG A 158 -10.52 4.40 -13.51
N ALA A 159 -9.99 5.56 -13.12
CA ALA A 159 -8.84 6.17 -13.82
C ALA A 159 -7.56 5.34 -13.66
N ILE A 160 -7.29 4.82 -12.45
CA ILE A 160 -6.19 3.89 -12.19
C ILE A 160 -6.35 2.64 -13.04
N ARG A 161 -7.52 2.00 -13.04
CA ARG A 161 -7.79 0.80 -13.83
C ARG A 161 -7.52 1.02 -15.31
N LYS A 162 -8.03 2.12 -15.86
CA LYS A 162 -7.78 2.48 -17.25
C LYS A 162 -6.29 2.61 -17.56
N ALA A 163 -5.53 3.30 -16.68
CA ALA A 163 -4.09 3.48 -16.86
C ALA A 163 -3.31 2.13 -16.78
N VAL A 164 -3.74 1.21 -15.91
CA VAL A 164 -3.18 -0.15 -15.83
C VAL A 164 -3.43 -0.92 -17.13
N ASP A 165 -4.67 -0.86 -17.66
CA ASP A 165 -5.03 -1.55 -18.90
C ASP A 165 -4.23 -1.01 -20.09
N GLU A 166 -4.09 0.32 -20.22
CA GLU A 166 -3.28 0.96 -21.25
C GLU A 166 -1.78 0.61 -21.15
N PHE A 167 -1.25 0.49 -19.95
CA PHE A 167 0.14 0.07 -19.74
C PHE A 167 0.35 -1.39 -20.19
N ASN A 168 -0.57 -2.28 -19.84
CA ASN A 168 -0.46 -3.69 -20.19
C ASN A 168 -0.64 -3.97 -21.70
N GLN A 169 -1.38 -3.13 -22.42
CA GLN A 169 -1.52 -3.22 -23.87
C GLN A 169 -0.25 -2.83 -24.65
N LYS A 170 0.68 -2.12 -23.99
CA LYS A 170 1.94 -1.67 -24.62
C LYS A 170 3.12 -2.66 -24.42
N LYS A 171 2.89 -3.73 -23.63
CA LYS A 171 3.85 -4.83 -23.43
C LYS A 171 3.62 -5.93 -24.47
#